data_37ea58520839ada8ee082d85ba3c6f5a
#
_entry.id   37ea58520839ada8ee082d85ba3c6f5a
#
_cell.length_a   1.000
_cell.length_b   1.000
_cell.length_c   1.000
_cell.angle_alpha   90.00
_cell.angle_beta   90.00
_cell.angle_gamma   90.00
#
_symmetry.space_group_name_H-M   'P 1'
#
loop_
_entity.id
_entity.type
_entity.pdbx_description
1 polymer ?
#
loop_
_entity_poly.entity_id
_entity_poly.type
_entity_poly.pdbx_seq_one_letter_code
_entity_poly.pdbx_strand_id
1 'polypeptide(L)'
;MTPPVIETRALAIGHGRQPLGRDIAFSLAAGEVLCLLGPNGSGKTTFFRTLLGLLPLLAGEVRVCGEAVAGWSRAAFARQVGYVPQAHAGVFPFTVAEVVLMGRLARIGRFSAPSRQDRDIAADCLDMLGILPLHDRVYTAISGGERQLVLIARALAQQPALLVMDEPTASLDFGNQIRVLDHIGRLRGQGMAVLVSTHQPEHALRVADRIALFNAGQVIADGPPAAMITPARLASLYGVSESAVSASLSPLLSPERNVLP
;
A
#
# COMPACT_ATOMS: atom_id res chain seq x y z
N MET A 1 -13.67 -4.53 -21.62
CA MET A 1 -12.70 -3.96 -20.65
C MET A 1 -12.88 -4.69 -19.32
N THR A 2 -11.82 -5.23 -18.75
CA THR A 2 -11.88 -5.86 -17.43
C THR A 2 -12.24 -4.79 -16.39
N PRO A 3 -13.17 -5.04 -15.46
CA PRO A 3 -13.51 -4.07 -14.42
C PRO A 3 -12.29 -3.79 -13.53
N PRO A 4 -12.19 -2.57 -12.98
CA PRO A 4 -11.12 -2.25 -12.03
C PRO A 4 -11.22 -3.13 -10.77
N VAL A 5 -10.06 -3.43 -10.18
CA VAL A 5 -10.00 -4.21 -8.92
C VAL A 5 -10.59 -3.40 -7.77
N ILE A 6 -10.36 -2.08 -7.77
CA ILE A 6 -11.04 -1.16 -6.86
C ILE A 6 -11.39 0.13 -7.57
N GLU A 7 -12.55 0.69 -7.25
CA GLU A 7 -12.96 2.02 -7.67
C GLU A 7 -13.72 2.74 -6.55
N THR A 8 -13.65 4.07 -6.54
CA THR A 8 -14.46 4.92 -5.69
C THR A 8 -15.28 5.88 -6.55
N ARG A 9 -16.51 6.19 -6.11
CA ARG A 9 -17.39 7.13 -6.78
C ARG A 9 -17.93 8.14 -5.78
N ALA A 10 -17.64 9.41 -6.03
CA ALA A 10 -18.03 10.53 -5.18
C ALA A 10 -17.79 10.27 -3.68
N LEU A 11 -16.65 9.59 -3.36
CA LEU A 11 -16.34 9.21 -1.99
C LEU A 11 -16.04 10.44 -1.14
N ALA A 12 -16.68 10.55 0.02
CA ALA A 12 -16.37 11.53 1.04
C ALA A 12 -15.75 10.83 2.27
N ILE A 13 -14.62 11.38 2.73
CA ILE A 13 -13.84 10.87 3.85
C ILE A 13 -13.76 11.90 4.97
N GLY A 14 -13.56 11.44 6.21
CA GLY A 14 -13.39 12.35 7.36
C GLY A 14 -13.39 11.63 8.70
N HIS A 15 -13.47 12.41 9.76
CA HIS A 15 -13.55 11.90 11.13
C HIS A 15 -14.88 12.30 11.77
N GLY A 16 -15.65 11.32 12.22
CA GLY A 16 -17.01 11.55 12.70
C GLY A 16 -17.88 12.19 11.62
N ARG A 17 -18.38 13.41 11.86
CA ARG A 17 -19.18 14.19 10.87
C ARG A 17 -18.37 15.28 10.16
N GLN A 18 -17.09 15.43 10.48
CA GLN A 18 -16.24 16.45 9.86
C GLN A 18 -15.59 15.90 8.57
N PRO A 19 -15.95 16.42 7.40
CA PRO A 19 -15.36 15.99 6.16
C PRO A 19 -13.93 16.53 6.03
N LEU A 20 -13.01 15.66 5.64
CA LEU A 20 -11.64 16.01 5.25
C LEU A 20 -11.55 16.15 3.73
N GLY A 21 -12.24 15.29 2.97
CA GLY A 21 -12.26 15.29 1.51
C GLY A 21 -13.61 14.84 0.98
N ARG A 22 -13.93 15.26 -0.26
CA ARG A 22 -15.18 14.97 -0.96
C ARG A 22 -14.91 14.68 -2.43
N ASP A 23 -15.88 14.05 -3.07
CA ASP A 23 -15.88 13.78 -4.52
C ASP A 23 -14.63 13.02 -5.01
N ILE A 24 -14.06 12.17 -4.13
CA ILE A 24 -12.90 11.36 -4.48
C ILE A 24 -13.37 10.26 -5.43
N ALA A 25 -12.89 10.33 -6.66
CA ALA A 25 -13.08 9.30 -7.68
C ALA A 25 -11.72 8.80 -8.15
N PHE A 26 -11.47 7.51 -8.05
CA PHE A 26 -10.30 6.85 -8.61
C PHE A 26 -10.61 5.40 -8.92
N SER A 27 -9.77 4.79 -9.74
CA SER A 27 -9.84 3.36 -10.04
C SER A 27 -8.44 2.78 -10.14
N LEU A 28 -8.31 1.47 -9.89
CA LEU A 28 -7.07 0.72 -10.01
C LEU A 28 -7.33 -0.59 -10.72
N ALA A 29 -6.57 -0.88 -11.77
CA ALA A 29 -6.69 -2.10 -12.55
C ALA A 29 -5.87 -3.25 -11.93
N ALA A 30 -6.14 -4.49 -12.38
CA ALA A 30 -5.29 -5.63 -12.06
C ALA A 30 -3.88 -5.45 -12.69
N GLY A 31 -2.84 -5.82 -11.95
CA GLY A 31 -1.46 -5.66 -12.40
C GLY A 31 -0.97 -4.23 -12.49
N GLU A 32 -1.67 -3.27 -11.88
CA GLU A 32 -1.30 -1.87 -11.81
C GLU A 32 -0.80 -1.50 -10.42
N VAL A 33 0.27 -0.71 -10.34
CA VAL A 33 0.71 -0.01 -9.12
C VAL A 33 0.31 1.44 -9.20
N LEU A 34 -0.61 1.87 -8.33
CA LEU A 34 -0.97 3.27 -8.13
C LEU A 34 -0.32 3.82 -6.86
N CYS A 35 0.49 4.86 -6.99
CA CYS A 35 1.03 5.58 -5.85
C CYS A 35 0.20 6.82 -5.51
N LEU A 36 -0.29 6.88 -4.28
CA LEU A 36 -0.92 8.07 -3.71
C LEU A 36 0.17 8.94 -3.09
N LEU A 37 0.60 9.98 -3.81
CA LEU A 37 1.68 10.88 -3.42
C LEU A 37 1.12 12.17 -2.80
N GLY A 38 1.60 12.52 -1.61
CA GLY A 38 1.20 13.76 -0.96
C GLY A 38 1.92 14.02 0.36
N PRO A 39 1.92 15.26 0.87
CA PRO A 39 2.57 15.60 2.11
C PRO A 39 1.97 14.87 3.32
N ASN A 40 2.71 14.88 4.43
CA ASN A 40 2.18 14.39 5.71
C ASN A 40 0.97 15.25 6.12
N GLY A 41 -0.05 14.61 6.69
CA GLY A 41 -1.30 15.30 7.06
C GLY A 41 -2.27 15.57 5.90
N SER A 42 -1.95 15.22 4.65
CA SER A 42 -2.86 15.43 3.50
C SER A 42 -4.13 14.56 3.55
N GLY A 43 -4.19 13.55 4.43
CA GLY A 43 -5.35 12.67 4.58
C GLY A 43 -5.22 11.29 3.95
N LYS A 44 -4.05 10.87 3.45
CA LYS A 44 -3.81 9.56 2.82
C LYS A 44 -4.24 8.39 3.72
N THR A 45 -3.81 8.39 4.98
CA THR A 45 -4.19 7.34 5.95
C THR A 45 -5.68 7.34 6.23
N THR A 46 -6.33 8.51 6.32
CA THR A 46 -7.79 8.61 6.48
C THR A 46 -8.51 8.04 5.26
N PHE A 47 -8.04 8.36 4.07
CA PHE A 47 -8.56 7.80 2.82
C PHE A 47 -8.41 6.27 2.81
N PHE A 48 -7.23 5.72 3.10
CA PHE A 48 -7.01 4.27 3.17
C PHE A 48 -7.89 3.60 4.23
N ARG A 49 -7.99 4.17 5.43
CA ARG A 49 -8.86 3.62 6.47
C ARG A 49 -10.34 3.62 6.06
N THR A 50 -10.78 4.63 5.32
CA THR A 50 -12.14 4.68 4.78
C THR A 50 -12.32 3.63 3.68
N LEU A 51 -11.37 3.50 2.74
CA LEU A 51 -11.38 2.44 1.72
C LEU A 51 -11.48 1.03 2.32
N LEU A 52 -10.76 0.81 3.42
CA LEU A 52 -10.69 -0.47 4.13
C LEU A 52 -11.88 -0.73 5.06
N GLY A 53 -12.86 0.19 5.13
CA GLY A 53 -13.99 0.10 6.04
C GLY A 53 -13.60 0.18 7.52
N LEU A 54 -12.38 0.68 7.84
CA LEU A 54 -11.92 0.95 9.20
C LEU A 54 -12.45 2.28 9.74
N LEU A 55 -12.79 3.20 8.83
CA LEU A 55 -13.55 4.41 9.10
C LEU A 55 -14.82 4.41 8.25
N PRO A 56 -15.94 4.93 8.75
CA PRO A 56 -17.15 5.07 7.95
C PRO A 56 -16.91 6.06 6.81
N LEU A 57 -17.39 5.74 5.61
CA LEU A 57 -17.51 6.73 4.54
C LEU A 57 -18.62 7.73 4.89
N LEU A 58 -18.44 8.99 4.55
CA LEU A 58 -19.43 10.04 4.79
C LEU A 58 -20.44 10.16 3.64
N ALA A 59 -20.01 9.83 2.42
CA ALA A 59 -20.86 9.75 1.21
C ALA A 59 -20.12 8.96 0.12
N GLY A 60 -20.84 8.63 -0.97
CA GLY A 60 -20.31 7.91 -2.11
C GLY A 60 -20.25 6.40 -1.90
N GLU A 61 -19.50 5.71 -2.75
CA GLU A 61 -19.33 4.25 -2.68
C GLU A 61 -17.90 3.80 -2.98
N VAL A 62 -17.57 2.63 -2.45
CA VAL A 62 -16.37 1.85 -2.78
C VAL A 62 -16.81 0.55 -3.41
N ARG A 63 -16.21 0.18 -4.54
CA ARG A 63 -16.43 -1.08 -5.22
C ARG A 63 -15.14 -1.86 -5.31
N VAL A 64 -15.18 -3.17 -5.08
CA VAL A 64 -14.05 -4.08 -5.22
C VAL A 64 -14.46 -5.20 -6.18
N CYS A 65 -13.65 -5.45 -7.20
CA CYS A 65 -13.95 -6.42 -8.27
C CYS A 65 -15.34 -6.21 -8.91
N GLY A 66 -15.76 -4.96 -9.05
CA GLY A 66 -17.05 -4.59 -9.64
C GLY A 66 -18.24 -4.62 -8.67
N GLU A 67 -18.08 -5.09 -7.43
CA GLU A 67 -19.15 -5.18 -6.44
C GLU A 67 -19.03 -4.07 -5.38
N ALA A 68 -20.15 -3.45 -5.01
CA ALA A 68 -20.18 -2.49 -3.91
C ALA A 68 -19.87 -3.20 -2.57
N VAL A 69 -18.91 -2.67 -1.81
CA VAL A 69 -18.49 -3.30 -0.54
C VAL A 69 -19.44 -3.01 0.63
N ALA A 70 -20.42 -2.14 0.42
CA ALA A 70 -21.46 -1.87 1.40
C ALA A 70 -22.20 -3.15 1.74
N GLY A 71 -22.21 -3.53 3.01
CA GLY A 71 -22.84 -4.79 3.47
C GLY A 71 -21.93 -6.02 3.43
N TRP A 72 -20.71 -5.94 2.93
CA TRP A 72 -19.77 -7.04 3.03
C TRP A 72 -19.38 -7.29 4.50
N SER A 73 -19.26 -8.58 4.85
CA SER A 73 -18.64 -8.92 6.14
C SER A 73 -17.16 -8.57 6.12
N ARG A 74 -16.55 -8.29 7.29
CA ARG A 74 -15.11 -8.04 7.40
C ARG A 74 -14.27 -9.18 6.84
N ALA A 75 -14.72 -10.43 6.99
CA ALA A 75 -14.04 -11.59 6.44
C ALA A 75 -14.13 -11.64 4.91
N ALA A 76 -15.27 -11.30 4.31
CA ALA A 76 -15.42 -11.22 2.86
C ALA A 76 -14.49 -10.13 2.28
N PHE A 77 -14.46 -8.95 2.89
CA PHE A 77 -13.57 -7.86 2.50
C PHE A 77 -12.09 -8.25 2.62
N ALA A 78 -11.68 -8.85 3.76
CA ALA A 78 -10.31 -9.27 4.00
C ALA A 78 -9.83 -10.42 3.08
N ARG A 79 -10.73 -11.14 2.41
CA ARG A 79 -10.34 -12.12 1.36
C ARG A 79 -9.93 -11.46 0.05
N GLN A 80 -10.38 -10.24 -0.19
CA GLN A 80 -10.15 -9.50 -1.44
C GLN A 80 -9.09 -8.41 -1.28
N VAL A 81 -8.97 -7.81 -0.09
CA VAL A 81 -8.10 -6.67 0.16
C VAL A 81 -7.14 -6.97 1.30
N GLY A 82 -5.85 -7.02 0.98
CA GLY A 82 -4.76 -7.07 1.95
C GLY A 82 -4.35 -5.66 2.37
N TYR A 83 -4.01 -5.49 3.66
CA TYR A 83 -3.56 -4.20 4.17
C TYR A 83 -2.23 -4.31 4.92
N VAL A 84 -1.29 -3.50 4.50
CA VAL A 84 0.00 -3.30 5.17
C VAL A 84 -0.03 -1.91 5.81
N PRO A 85 -0.24 -1.81 7.11
CA PRO A 85 -0.17 -0.52 7.82
C PRO A 85 1.28 -0.05 7.92
N GLN A 86 1.47 1.23 8.20
CA GLN A 86 2.75 1.73 8.68
C GLN A 86 3.19 0.90 9.90
N ALA A 87 4.42 0.40 9.88
CA ALA A 87 4.89 -0.53 10.90
C ALA A 87 4.89 0.12 12.30
N HIS A 88 4.32 -0.58 13.25
CA HIS A 88 4.38 -0.24 14.67
C HIS A 88 5.05 -1.38 15.44
N ALA A 89 5.65 -1.07 16.58
CA ALA A 89 6.21 -2.09 17.46
C ALA A 89 5.10 -3.05 17.92
N GLY A 90 5.33 -4.36 17.72
CA GLY A 90 4.44 -5.40 18.23
C GLY A 90 4.49 -5.44 19.77
N VAL A 91 3.36 -5.80 20.40
CA VAL A 91 3.25 -5.87 21.87
C VAL A 91 3.39 -7.32 22.34
N PHE A 92 3.09 -8.32 21.48
CA PHE A 92 3.06 -9.72 21.85
C PHE A 92 4.22 -10.51 21.23
N PRO A 93 4.75 -11.52 21.96
CA PRO A 93 5.92 -12.30 21.53
C PRO A 93 5.54 -13.45 20.58
N PHE A 94 4.73 -13.18 19.56
CA PHE A 94 4.45 -14.16 18.50
C PHE A 94 5.70 -14.40 17.65
N THR A 95 5.82 -15.60 17.11
CA THR A 95 6.80 -15.90 16.07
C THR A 95 6.42 -15.22 14.74
N VAL A 96 7.40 -15.04 13.88
CA VAL A 96 7.19 -14.50 12.52
C VAL A 96 6.16 -15.35 11.77
N ALA A 97 6.27 -16.68 11.84
CA ALA A 97 5.33 -17.60 11.23
C ALA A 97 3.89 -17.40 11.73
N GLU A 98 3.71 -17.25 13.05
CA GLU A 98 2.38 -17.00 13.64
C GLU A 98 1.80 -15.67 13.15
N VAL A 99 2.62 -14.60 13.07
CA VAL A 99 2.16 -13.31 12.55
C VAL A 99 1.71 -13.42 11.10
N VAL A 100 2.46 -14.12 10.24
CA VAL A 100 2.08 -14.30 8.83
C VAL A 100 0.83 -15.18 8.71
N LEU A 101 0.73 -16.24 9.52
CA LEU A 101 -0.42 -17.13 9.54
C LEU A 101 -1.72 -16.41 9.95
N MET A 102 -1.66 -15.32 10.72
CA MET A 102 -2.82 -14.46 10.99
C MET A 102 -3.46 -13.90 9.71
N GLY A 103 -2.71 -13.77 8.62
CA GLY A 103 -3.24 -13.42 7.30
C GLY A 103 -4.29 -14.40 6.79
N ARG A 104 -4.25 -15.67 7.22
CA ARG A 104 -5.19 -16.71 6.81
C ARG A 104 -6.52 -16.68 7.54
N LEU A 105 -6.64 -15.93 8.65
CA LEU A 105 -7.83 -15.93 9.52
C LEU A 105 -9.15 -15.64 8.80
N ALA A 106 -9.14 -14.83 7.74
CA ALA A 106 -10.33 -14.56 6.94
C ALA A 106 -10.81 -15.77 6.10
N ARG A 107 -9.96 -16.79 5.93
CA ARG A 107 -10.23 -18.02 5.15
C ARG A 107 -10.45 -19.24 6.03
N ILE A 108 -10.00 -19.17 7.27
CA ILE A 108 -10.16 -20.25 8.27
C ILE A 108 -11.54 -20.14 8.92
N GLY A 109 -12.23 -21.25 9.10
CA GLY A 109 -13.51 -21.29 9.81
C GLY A 109 -13.37 -20.81 11.26
N ARG A 110 -14.43 -20.21 11.79
CA ARG A 110 -14.44 -19.51 13.09
C ARG A 110 -13.92 -20.34 14.28
N PHE A 111 -14.04 -21.67 14.20
CA PHE A 111 -13.62 -22.62 15.24
C PHE A 111 -12.59 -23.64 14.73
N SER A 112 -11.99 -23.38 13.58
CA SER A 112 -11.02 -24.28 12.98
C SER A 112 -9.59 -23.82 13.27
N ALA A 113 -8.69 -24.77 13.48
CA ALA A 113 -7.26 -24.51 13.49
C ALA A 113 -6.73 -24.32 12.07
N PRO A 114 -5.63 -23.57 11.88
CA PRO A 114 -4.95 -23.47 10.60
C PRO A 114 -4.57 -24.83 10.04
N SER A 115 -4.92 -25.11 8.80
CA SER A 115 -4.58 -26.32 8.09
C SER A 115 -3.08 -26.38 7.74
N ARG A 116 -2.61 -27.54 7.23
CA ARG A 116 -1.26 -27.64 6.65
C ARG A 116 -1.09 -26.66 5.48
N GLN A 117 -2.08 -26.61 4.59
CA GLN A 117 -2.07 -25.68 3.45
C GLN A 117 -1.93 -24.22 3.87
N ASP A 118 -2.59 -23.79 4.95
CA ASP A 118 -2.45 -22.40 5.46
C ASP A 118 -1.02 -22.12 5.94
N ARG A 119 -0.36 -23.10 6.57
CA ARG A 119 1.04 -22.98 7.00
C ARG A 119 1.99 -22.96 5.80
N ASP A 120 1.75 -23.82 4.80
CA ASP A 120 2.55 -23.84 3.56
C ASP A 120 2.45 -22.49 2.84
N ILE A 121 1.24 -21.91 2.69
CA ILE A 121 1.04 -20.56 2.11
C ILE A 121 1.78 -19.48 2.93
N ALA A 122 1.75 -19.55 4.25
CA ALA A 122 2.47 -18.60 5.09
C ALA A 122 4.00 -18.71 4.89
N ALA A 123 4.52 -19.93 4.81
CA ALA A 123 5.94 -20.19 4.54
C ALA A 123 6.35 -19.70 3.14
N ASP A 124 5.54 -19.97 2.11
CA ASP A 124 5.78 -19.49 0.73
C ASP A 124 5.84 -17.96 0.68
N CYS A 125 4.99 -17.25 1.44
CA CYS A 125 5.03 -15.79 1.53
C CYS A 125 6.32 -15.29 2.19
N LEU A 126 6.83 -15.99 3.21
CA LEU A 126 8.12 -15.66 3.83
C LEU A 126 9.29 -15.90 2.89
N ASP A 127 9.25 -17.00 2.13
CA ASP A 127 10.28 -17.34 1.14
C ASP A 127 10.30 -16.34 -0.01
N MET A 128 9.14 -15.99 -0.56
CA MET A 128 8.99 -14.97 -1.63
C MET A 128 9.65 -13.64 -1.25
N LEU A 129 9.61 -13.27 0.03
CA LEU A 129 10.19 -12.02 0.54
C LEU A 129 11.63 -12.21 1.06
N GLY A 130 12.19 -13.42 0.96
CA GLY A 130 13.57 -13.74 1.39
C GLY A 130 13.77 -13.70 2.90
N ILE A 131 12.69 -13.86 3.69
CA ILE A 131 12.70 -13.82 5.15
C ILE A 131 12.30 -15.14 5.80
N LEU A 132 12.26 -16.24 5.04
CA LEU A 132 11.99 -17.58 5.59
C LEU A 132 12.93 -17.96 6.75
N PRO A 133 14.23 -17.58 6.77
CA PRO A 133 15.11 -17.84 7.93
C PRO A 133 14.66 -17.20 9.24
N LEU A 134 13.71 -16.25 9.21
CA LEU A 134 13.15 -15.62 10.40
C LEU A 134 11.92 -16.35 10.96
N HIS A 135 11.47 -17.44 10.31
CA HIS A 135 10.21 -18.15 10.59
C HIS A 135 9.95 -18.34 12.11
N ASP A 136 10.93 -18.86 12.85
CA ASP A 136 10.82 -19.15 14.27
C ASP A 136 11.30 -18.02 15.19
N ARG A 137 11.74 -16.90 14.63
CA ARG A 137 12.17 -15.74 15.41
C ARG A 137 10.94 -15.03 16.00
N VAL A 138 11.11 -14.47 17.19
CA VAL A 138 10.08 -13.64 17.82
C VAL A 138 9.96 -12.32 17.06
N TYR A 139 8.75 -11.95 16.63
CA TYR A 139 8.47 -10.76 15.81
C TYR A 139 8.97 -9.46 16.45
N THR A 140 8.94 -9.36 17.80
CA THR A 140 9.44 -8.17 18.50
C THR A 140 10.96 -8.10 18.57
N ALA A 141 11.67 -9.20 18.29
CA ALA A 141 13.13 -9.30 18.37
C ALA A 141 13.86 -9.13 17.02
N ILE A 142 13.11 -8.92 15.93
CA ILE A 142 13.68 -8.66 14.60
C ILE A 142 13.75 -7.14 14.31
N SER A 143 14.54 -6.75 13.29
CA SER A 143 14.73 -5.36 12.89
C SER A 143 13.43 -4.70 12.35
N GLY A 144 13.40 -3.36 12.27
CA GLY A 144 12.26 -2.62 11.72
C GLY A 144 11.95 -3.01 10.27
N GLY A 145 12.99 -3.15 9.43
CA GLY A 145 12.84 -3.58 8.04
C GLY A 145 12.30 -5.00 7.91
N GLU A 146 12.82 -5.95 8.71
CA GLU A 146 12.30 -7.31 8.75
C GLU A 146 10.85 -7.35 9.20
N ARG A 147 10.46 -6.56 10.22
CA ARG A 147 9.07 -6.43 10.64
C ARG A 147 8.16 -5.95 9.51
N GLN A 148 8.63 -4.99 8.70
CA GLN A 148 7.86 -4.51 7.55
C GLN A 148 7.64 -5.61 6.52
N LEU A 149 8.67 -6.39 6.19
CA LEU A 149 8.55 -7.55 5.30
C LEU A 149 7.59 -8.61 5.85
N VAL A 150 7.60 -8.86 7.16
CA VAL A 150 6.64 -9.76 7.82
C VAL A 150 5.20 -9.25 7.68
N LEU A 151 4.95 -7.94 7.80
CA LEU A 151 3.61 -7.37 7.59
C LEU A 151 3.16 -7.50 6.13
N ILE A 152 4.09 -7.37 5.18
CA ILE A 152 3.81 -7.63 3.76
C ILE A 152 3.49 -9.12 3.56
N ALA A 153 4.30 -10.04 4.09
CA ALA A 153 4.04 -11.48 4.03
C ALA A 153 2.65 -11.84 4.59
N ARG A 154 2.30 -11.26 5.74
CA ARG A 154 0.97 -11.45 6.35
C ARG A 154 -0.17 -11.00 5.42
N ALA A 155 -0.02 -9.86 4.76
CA ALA A 155 -1.03 -9.36 3.84
C ALA A 155 -1.10 -10.24 2.58
N LEU A 156 0.03 -10.72 2.05
CA LEU A 156 0.09 -11.64 0.92
C LEU A 156 -0.51 -13.01 1.24
N ALA A 157 -0.32 -13.50 2.47
CA ALA A 157 -0.91 -14.77 2.92
C ALA A 157 -2.45 -14.77 2.87
N GLN A 158 -3.11 -13.61 2.84
CA GLN A 158 -4.54 -13.51 2.56
C GLN A 158 -4.90 -13.90 1.12
N GLN A 159 -3.91 -13.94 0.20
CA GLN A 159 -4.10 -14.10 -1.25
C GLN A 159 -5.15 -13.10 -1.78
N PRO A 160 -4.92 -11.79 -1.59
CA PRO A 160 -5.87 -10.75 -1.95
C PRO A 160 -5.81 -10.43 -3.45
N ALA A 161 -6.89 -9.83 -3.99
CA ALA A 161 -6.88 -9.24 -5.34
C ALA A 161 -6.21 -7.85 -5.35
N LEU A 162 -6.27 -7.14 -4.21
CA LEU A 162 -5.71 -5.81 -4.00
C LEU A 162 -4.83 -5.79 -2.75
N LEU A 163 -3.63 -5.22 -2.85
CA LEU A 163 -2.78 -4.91 -1.72
C LEU A 163 -2.71 -3.40 -1.50
N VAL A 164 -3.12 -2.94 -0.32
CA VAL A 164 -3.03 -1.54 0.11
C VAL A 164 -1.88 -1.40 1.09
N MET A 165 -0.94 -0.49 0.83
CA MET A 165 0.25 -0.25 1.65
C MET A 165 0.31 1.21 2.10
N ASP A 166 0.27 1.46 3.40
CA ASP A 166 0.34 2.82 3.96
C ASP A 166 1.78 3.14 4.38
N GLU A 167 2.46 3.94 3.56
CA GLU A 167 3.87 4.36 3.73
C GLU A 167 4.82 3.18 4.07
N PRO A 168 4.88 2.13 3.21
CA PRO A 168 5.56 0.88 3.54
C PRO A 168 7.08 1.01 3.72
N THR A 169 7.66 2.13 3.32
CA THR A 169 9.11 2.42 3.43
C THR A 169 9.44 3.40 4.55
N ALA A 170 8.42 3.94 5.25
CA ALA A 170 8.66 4.87 6.34
C ALA A 170 9.49 4.23 7.47
N SER A 171 10.44 4.99 8.01
CA SER A 171 11.32 4.55 9.11
C SER A 171 12.22 3.35 8.81
N LEU A 172 12.40 2.99 7.53
CA LEU A 172 13.35 1.98 7.09
C LEU A 172 14.68 2.61 6.69
N ASP A 173 15.77 1.89 6.90
CA ASP A 173 17.04 2.23 6.29
C ASP A 173 17.02 2.07 4.77
N PHE A 174 17.98 2.66 4.08
CA PHE A 174 18.05 2.70 2.62
C PHE A 174 17.99 1.31 1.97
N GLY A 175 18.70 0.31 2.52
CA GLY A 175 18.71 -1.04 1.96
C GLY A 175 17.35 -1.72 2.06
N ASN A 176 16.66 -1.57 3.19
CA ASN A 176 15.32 -2.12 3.39
C ASN A 176 14.27 -1.38 2.57
N GLN A 177 14.40 -0.06 2.35
CA GLN A 177 13.53 0.68 1.43
C GLN A 177 13.60 0.10 0.01
N ILE A 178 14.83 -0.11 -0.51
CA ILE A 178 15.03 -0.71 -1.84
C ILE A 178 14.35 -2.09 -1.93
N ARG A 179 14.58 -2.96 -0.93
CA ARG A 179 13.97 -4.31 -0.92
C ARG A 179 12.45 -4.26 -0.98
N VAL A 180 11.81 -3.40 -0.18
CA VAL A 180 10.35 -3.24 -0.21
C VAL A 180 9.86 -2.76 -1.57
N LEU A 181 10.53 -1.76 -2.16
CA LEU A 181 10.15 -1.24 -3.49
C LEU A 181 10.32 -2.30 -4.59
N ASP A 182 11.39 -3.12 -4.53
CA ASP A 182 11.60 -4.23 -5.48
C ASP A 182 10.52 -5.31 -5.34
N HIS A 183 10.08 -5.61 -4.12
CA HIS A 183 8.97 -6.53 -3.91
C HIS A 183 7.66 -5.99 -4.48
N ILE A 184 7.36 -4.70 -4.33
CA ILE A 184 6.18 -4.06 -4.96
C ILE A 184 6.23 -4.26 -6.48
N GLY A 185 7.38 -4.02 -7.12
CA GLY A 185 7.57 -4.23 -8.56
C GLY A 185 7.34 -5.70 -8.99
N ARG A 186 7.80 -6.67 -8.18
CA ARG A 186 7.57 -8.11 -8.44
C ARG A 186 6.09 -8.49 -8.34
N LEU A 187 5.37 -7.98 -7.33
CA LEU A 187 3.94 -8.23 -7.15
C LEU A 187 3.13 -7.73 -8.35
N ARG A 188 3.48 -6.56 -8.90
CA ARG A 188 2.93 -6.05 -10.15
C ARG A 188 3.12 -7.04 -11.30
N GLY A 189 4.33 -7.54 -11.47
CA GLY A 189 4.66 -8.53 -12.51
C GLY A 189 3.88 -9.84 -12.40
N GLN A 190 3.34 -10.14 -11.21
CA GLN A 190 2.45 -11.29 -10.94
C GLN A 190 0.96 -10.97 -11.15
N GLY A 191 0.63 -9.77 -11.64
CA GLY A 191 -0.75 -9.36 -11.91
C GLY A 191 -1.52 -8.81 -10.70
N MET A 192 -0.85 -8.59 -9.56
CA MET A 192 -1.48 -8.03 -8.36
C MET A 192 -1.72 -6.53 -8.52
N ALA A 193 -2.90 -6.04 -8.14
CA ALA A 193 -3.17 -4.62 -7.98
C ALA A 193 -2.56 -4.12 -6.68
N VAL A 194 -1.79 -3.02 -6.73
CA VAL A 194 -1.14 -2.46 -5.53
C VAL A 194 -1.43 -0.97 -5.42
N LEU A 195 -1.99 -0.56 -4.29
CA LEU A 195 -2.20 0.83 -3.93
C LEU A 195 -1.24 1.22 -2.80
N VAL A 196 -0.31 2.13 -3.08
CA VAL A 196 0.74 2.55 -2.12
C VAL A 196 0.58 4.02 -1.78
N SER A 197 0.61 4.39 -0.50
CA SER A 197 0.83 5.79 -0.12
C SER A 197 2.32 6.06 0.10
N THR A 198 2.76 7.23 -0.28
CA THR A 198 4.10 7.74 0.01
C THR A 198 4.12 9.27 0.03
N HIS A 199 5.08 9.84 0.71
CA HIS A 199 5.40 11.26 0.63
C HIS A 199 6.73 11.51 -0.12
N GLN A 200 7.36 10.45 -0.65
CA GLN A 200 8.65 10.50 -1.33
C GLN A 200 8.44 10.31 -2.85
N PRO A 201 8.68 11.35 -3.67
CA PRO A 201 8.54 11.27 -5.13
C PRO A 201 9.40 10.18 -5.77
N GLU A 202 10.61 9.95 -5.24
CA GLU A 202 11.57 8.96 -5.74
C GLU A 202 11.01 7.54 -5.62
N HIS A 203 10.32 7.24 -4.53
CA HIS A 203 9.70 5.93 -4.33
C HIS A 203 8.55 5.72 -5.31
N ALA A 204 7.73 6.77 -5.53
CA ALA A 204 6.66 6.71 -6.50
C ALA A 204 7.21 6.50 -7.93
N LEU A 205 8.26 7.23 -8.33
CA LEU A 205 8.91 7.06 -9.64
C LEU A 205 9.43 5.64 -9.88
N ARG A 206 9.91 4.98 -8.81
CA ARG A 206 10.53 3.64 -8.91
C ARG A 206 9.51 2.53 -9.18
N VAL A 207 8.29 2.63 -8.64
CA VAL A 207 7.36 1.49 -8.63
C VAL A 207 6.04 1.74 -9.33
N ALA A 208 5.61 3.01 -9.48
CA ALA A 208 4.27 3.32 -9.94
C ALA A 208 4.12 3.22 -11.46
N ASP A 209 3.02 2.64 -11.91
CA ASP A 209 2.51 2.80 -13.27
C ASP A 209 1.73 4.11 -13.39
N ARG A 210 1.06 4.51 -12.30
CA ARG A 210 0.30 5.75 -12.20
C ARG A 210 0.47 6.38 -10.82
N ILE A 211 0.49 7.72 -10.79
CA ILE A 211 0.61 8.50 -9.55
C ILE A 211 -0.62 9.41 -9.44
N ALA A 212 -1.31 9.32 -8.30
CA ALA A 212 -2.33 10.27 -7.90
C ALA A 212 -1.74 11.23 -6.87
N LEU A 213 -1.73 12.52 -7.20
CA LEU A 213 -1.33 13.58 -6.27
C LEU A 213 -2.48 13.87 -5.31
N PHE A 214 -2.21 13.74 -4.01
CA PHE A 214 -3.23 13.82 -2.96
C PHE A 214 -2.93 14.93 -1.97
N ASN A 215 -3.86 15.86 -1.82
CA ASN A 215 -3.72 16.96 -0.87
C ASN A 215 -5.08 17.34 -0.29
N ALA A 216 -5.11 17.73 0.98
CA ALA A 216 -6.32 18.16 1.69
C ALA A 216 -7.55 17.24 1.48
N GLY A 217 -7.31 15.94 1.47
CA GLY A 217 -8.36 14.94 1.29
C GLY A 217 -8.88 14.77 -0.14
N GLN A 218 -8.19 15.29 -1.15
CA GLN A 218 -8.61 15.22 -2.55
C GLN A 218 -7.50 14.71 -3.46
N VAL A 219 -7.89 14.01 -4.53
CA VAL A 219 -7.00 13.73 -5.66
C VAL A 219 -6.98 14.98 -6.56
N ILE A 220 -5.86 15.70 -6.58
CA ILE A 220 -5.71 16.95 -7.32
C ILE A 220 -5.19 16.76 -8.75
N ALA A 221 -4.53 15.63 -9.00
CA ALA A 221 -4.10 15.21 -10.33
C ALA A 221 -3.82 13.70 -10.32
N ASP A 222 -3.96 13.04 -11.47
CA ASP A 222 -3.73 11.61 -11.65
C ASP A 222 -3.18 11.36 -13.06
N GLY A 223 -2.17 10.50 -13.20
CA GLY A 223 -1.57 10.20 -14.48
C GLY A 223 -0.24 9.44 -14.39
N PRO A 224 0.43 9.27 -15.54
CA PRO A 224 1.72 8.58 -15.59
C PRO A 224 2.79 9.33 -14.79
N PRO A 225 3.79 8.63 -14.21
CA PRO A 225 4.81 9.24 -13.34
C PRO A 225 5.50 10.46 -13.95
N ALA A 226 5.88 10.42 -15.23
CA ALA A 226 6.56 11.52 -15.90
C ALA A 226 5.70 12.81 -15.98
N ALA A 227 4.38 12.67 -16.05
CA ALA A 227 3.47 13.82 -16.07
C ALA A 227 3.18 14.33 -14.64
N MET A 228 3.24 13.48 -13.63
CA MET A 228 2.91 13.85 -12.25
C MET A 228 4.11 14.40 -11.48
N ILE A 229 5.31 13.85 -11.70
CA ILE A 229 6.55 14.28 -11.02
C ILE A 229 7.22 15.37 -11.85
N THR A 230 6.68 16.57 -11.80
CA THR A 230 7.27 17.76 -12.41
C THR A 230 7.57 18.80 -11.33
N PRO A 231 8.61 19.67 -11.53
CA PRO A 231 8.93 20.71 -10.56
C PRO A 231 7.74 21.58 -10.17
N ALA A 232 6.94 22.02 -11.14
CA ALA A 232 5.77 22.87 -10.90
C ALA A 232 4.70 22.16 -10.03
N ARG A 233 4.38 20.88 -10.33
CA ARG A 233 3.38 20.13 -9.58
C ARG A 233 3.83 19.82 -8.17
N LEU A 234 5.09 19.41 -7.99
CA LEU A 234 5.63 19.12 -6.66
C LEU A 234 5.79 20.40 -5.82
N ALA A 235 6.20 21.52 -6.44
CA ALA A 235 6.24 22.81 -5.77
C ALA A 235 4.86 23.20 -5.21
N SER A 236 3.82 23.07 -6.04
CA SER A 236 2.43 23.31 -5.62
C SER A 236 1.96 22.32 -4.54
N LEU A 237 2.30 21.02 -4.68
CA LEU A 237 1.87 19.96 -3.73
C LEU A 237 2.48 20.13 -2.34
N TYR A 238 3.78 20.50 -2.29
CA TYR A 238 4.54 20.61 -1.03
C TYR A 238 4.66 22.04 -0.49
N GLY A 239 4.16 23.03 -1.21
CA GLY A 239 4.23 24.45 -0.78
C GLY A 239 5.65 25.02 -0.77
N VAL A 240 6.51 24.60 -1.71
CA VAL A 240 7.91 25.04 -1.83
C VAL A 240 8.16 25.69 -3.18
N SER A 241 9.32 26.34 -3.38
CA SER A 241 9.65 26.97 -4.67
C SER A 241 9.96 25.91 -5.75
N GLU A 242 9.61 26.20 -6.99
CA GLU A 242 9.91 25.32 -8.14
C GLU A 242 11.42 25.13 -8.34
N SER A 243 12.22 26.16 -8.06
CA SER A 243 13.68 26.09 -8.14
C SER A 243 14.27 25.12 -7.12
N ALA A 244 13.73 25.07 -5.88
CA ALA A 244 14.18 24.13 -4.86
C ALA A 244 13.84 22.68 -5.27
N VAL A 245 12.65 22.45 -5.82
CA VAL A 245 12.26 21.13 -6.34
C VAL A 245 13.14 20.73 -7.52
N SER A 246 13.39 21.62 -8.48
CA SER A 246 14.24 21.34 -9.65
C SER A 246 15.64 20.92 -9.22
N ALA A 247 16.25 21.61 -8.25
CA ALA A 247 17.56 21.26 -7.72
C ALA A 247 17.58 19.86 -7.08
N SER A 248 16.49 19.45 -6.41
CA SER A 248 16.36 18.14 -5.77
C SER A 248 16.09 17.01 -6.77
N LEU A 249 15.31 17.28 -7.85
CA LEU A 249 14.94 16.28 -8.84
C LEU A 249 16.00 16.07 -9.93
N SER A 250 16.86 17.05 -10.21
CA SER A 250 17.86 16.97 -11.28
C SER A 250 18.70 15.68 -11.27
N PRO A 251 19.15 15.15 -10.10
CA PRO A 251 19.86 13.88 -10.05
C PRO A 251 19.02 12.65 -10.40
N LEU A 252 17.70 12.74 -10.25
CA LEU A 252 16.75 11.62 -10.44
C LEU A 252 16.25 11.51 -11.88
N LEU A 253 16.17 12.62 -12.59
CA LEU A 253 15.64 12.72 -13.95
C LEU A 253 16.72 12.66 -15.04
N SER A 254 18.01 12.67 -14.69
CA SER A 254 19.10 12.58 -15.65
C SER A 254 19.22 11.15 -16.20
N PRO A 255 19.15 10.91 -17.52
CA PRO A 255 19.22 9.59 -18.13
C PRO A 255 20.59 8.91 -18.06
N GLU A 256 21.61 9.56 -17.46
CA GLU A 256 23.03 9.13 -17.50
C GLU A 256 23.47 8.30 -16.30
N ARG A 257 22.67 7.38 -15.73
CA ARG A 257 23.20 6.40 -14.77
C ARG A 257 22.59 5.02 -14.92
N ASN A 258 22.69 4.46 -16.12
CA ASN A 258 22.50 3.01 -16.31
C ASN A 258 23.77 2.39 -16.93
N VAL A 259 24.94 2.73 -16.40
CA VAL A 259 26.18 2.00 -16.70
C VAL A 259 26.91 1.80 -15.36
N LEU A 260 26.59 0.73 -14.66
CA LEU A 260 27.54 0.09 -13.78
C LEU A 260 27.86 -1.28 -14.37
N PRO A 261 29.12 -1.66 -14.42
CA PRO A 261 29.63 -2.86 -15.09
C PRO A 261 29.18 -4.15 -14.40
#